data_4df912aec5e280cc228b0242cdeffe1c
#
_entry.id   4df912aec5e280cc228b0242cdeffe1c
#
_cell.length_a   1.000
_cell.length_b   1.000
_cell.length_c   1.000
_cell.angle_alpha   90.00
_cell.angle_beta   90.00
_cell.angle_gamma   90.00
#
_symmetry.space_group_name_H-M   'P 1'
#
loop_
_entity.id
_entity.type
_entity.pdbx_description
1 polymer ?
#
loop_
_entity_poly.entity_id
_entity_poly.type
_entity_poly.pdbx_seq_one_letter_code
_entity_poly.pdbx_strand_id
1 'polypeptide(L)'
;VEWLICGVAALGFAFDIYELLMLPLVLPPALQQLGGVQLGTPEFARWRDLMFYVPAICGGVFGLLGGYLTDRLGRRRVLVWSILLYAFSAGAAAFATSLPMLLLLRCTTFIGVCVEFVAAVAWLAELFPDPKRRERVLGYTQAFSSLGGLMVSGVYTLLATYGAQLPAIYGAHEAWRYTLMSGLVPALPLIVIRPFLPESPAWQRRKAEGTLKRPSLAELFRPEFRRTTIVTTLMFACSYGAAFGAIQHLPQIVPGLAEVKGLPRPQQQQVVGTVQMVQELGGLTGRFALAALAVAIASRRALLRVFQVPGVLLVPLVFAFPATQDLGLLKWGIFVAGLLTVAQFSFWGNYLPRVYPLHLRGTGESFAANIGGRMLGTSAALLTTQLAQQMPGATPAVRLAYAAAGVALLVYASGLALSFALPEPKRQELPE
;
A
#
# COMPACT_ATOMS: atom_id res chain seq x y z
N VAL A 1 19.61 -12.18 17.28
CA VAL A 1 19.48 -10.79 16.77
C VAL A 1 18.79 -10.76 15.40
N GLU A 2 19.23 -11.57 14.42
CA GLU A 2 18.71 -11.54 13.04
C GLU A 2 17.22 -11.88 12.93
N TRP A 3 16.75 -12.91 13.63
CA TRP A 3 15.32 -13.23 13.69
C TRP A 3 14.49 -12.09 14.28
N LEU A 4 15.03 -11.39 15.26
CA LEU A 4 14.38 -10.21 15.82
C LEU A 4 14.26 -9.08 14.78
N ILE A 5 15.34 -8.85 14.00
CA ILE A 5 15.34 -7.87 12.91
C ILE A 5 14.27 -8.22 11.87
N CYS A 6 14.23 -9.49 11.42
CA CYS A 6 13.24 -9.95 10.45
C CYS A 6 11.81 -9.83 10.99
N GLY A 7 11.58 -10.21 12.26
CA GLY A 7 10.29 -10.10 12.91
C GLY A 7 9.79 -8.65 13.02
N VAL A 8 10.69 -7.75 13.42
CA VAL A 8 10.37 -6.30 13.51
C VAL A 8 10.10 -5.69 12.14
N ALA A 9 10.88 -6.06 11.13
CA ALA A 9 10.63 -5.58 9.77
C ALA A 9 9.31 -6.12 9.20
N ALA A 10 9.02 -7.42 9.42
CA ALA A 10 7.76 -8.03 8.99
C ALA A 10 6.54 -7.38 9.65
N LEU A 11 6.64 -7.08 10.96
CA LEU A 11 5.63 -6.31 11.67
C LEU A 11 5.49 -4.90 11.08
N GLY A 12 6.59 -4.17 10.86
CA GLY A 12 6.56 -2.84 10.26
C GLY A 12 5.80 -2.84 8.93
N PHE A 13 6.15 -3.75 8.03
CA PHE A 13 5.44 -3.87 6.75
C PHE A 13 3.96 -4.28 6.90
N ALA A 14 3.63 -5.11 7.90
CA ALA A 14 2.23 -5.44 8.17
C ALA A 14 1.44 -4.21 8.60
N PHE A 15 2.04 -3.34 9.43
CA PHE A 15 1.35 -2.13 9.91
C PHE A 15 1.29 -1.01 8.88
N ASP A 16 2.24 -0.92 7.99
CA ASP A 16 2.15 -0.08 6.81
C ASP A 16 0.87 -0.37 6.02
N ILE A 17 0.62 -1.64 5.74
CA ILE A 17 -0.56 -2.07 4.99
C ILE A 17 -1.84 -1.97 5.83
N TYR A 18 -1.77 -2.24 7.13
CA TYR A 18 -2.89 -2.04 8.05
C TYR A 18 -3.43 -0.61 7.97
N GLU A 19 -2.55 0.39 8.11
CA GLU A 19 -2.90 1.81 8.05
C GLU A 19 -3.39 2.24 6.66
N LEU A 20 -2.79 1.69 5.61
CA LEU A 20 -3.16 2.02 4.24
C LEU A 20 -4.57 1.54 3.89
N LEU A 21 -4.89 0.30 4.27
CA LEU A 21 -6.16 -0.35 3.94
C LEU A 21 -7.29 -0.03 4.92
N MET A 22 -7.00 0.64 6.02
CA MET A 22 -8.00 1.10 6.96
C MET A 22 -8.95 2.14 6.35
N LEU A 23 -8.41 3.08 5.55
CA LEU A 23 -9.19 4.20 5.02
C LEU A 23 -10.43 3.79 4.21
N PRO A 24 -10.36 2.87 3.23
CA PRO A 24 -11.54 2.46 2.47
C PRO A 24 -12.67 1.91 3.34
N LEU A 25 -12.31 1.26 4.46
CA LEU A 25 -13.28 0.65 5.38
C LEU A 25 -13.93 1.70 6.30
N VAL A 26 -13.14 2.62 6.84
CA VAL A 26 -13.63 3.59 7.83
C VAL A 26 -14.26 4.83 7.21
N LEU A 27 -13.95 5.13 5.95
CA LEU A 27 -14.35 6.38 5.32
C LEU A 27 -15.86 6.56 5.19
N PRO A 28 -16.66 5.59 4.69
CA PRO A 28 -18.10 5.77 4.54
C PRO A 28 -18.82 6.11 5.85
N PRO A 29 -18.64 5.36 6.95
CA PRO A 29 -19.26 5.70 8.22
C PRO A 29 -18.72 7.00 8.83
N ALA A 30 -17.44 7.33 8.65
CA ALA A 30 -16.86 8.56 9.15
C ALA A 30 -17.44 9.80 8.44
N LEU A 31 -17.60 9.77 7.12
CA LEU A 31 -18.23 10.86 6.36
C LEU A 31 -19.68 11.09 6.78
N GLN A 32 -20.40 10.00 7.03
CA GLN A 32 -21.78 10.09 7.49
C GLN A 32 -21.87 10.72 8.89
N GLN A 33 -21.03 10.28 9.84
CA GLN A 33 -21.08 10.77 11.21
C GLN A 33 -20.59 12.22 11.35
N LEU A 34 -19.46 12.56 10.72
CA LEU A 34 -18.81 13.87 10.89
C LEU A 34 -19.42 14.97 10.02
N GLY A 35 -19.99 14.62 8.86
CA GLY A 35 -20.50 15.60 7.90
C GLY A 35 -21.96 15.38 7.48
N GLY A 36 -22.65 14.35 7.98
CA GLY A 36 -24.01 13.99 7.50
C GLY A 36 -24.03 13.52 6.04
N VAL A 37 -22.88 13.26 5.45
CA VAL A 37 -22.70 12.97 4.02
C VAL A 37 -23.14 11.55 3.71
N GLN A 38 -24.13 11.40 2.83
CA GLN A 38 -24.69 10.10 2.48
C GLN A 38 -23.99 9.45 1.29
N LEU A 39 -23.92 8.13 1.35
CA LEU A 39 -23.35 7.30 0.27
C LEU A 39 -24.08 7.56 -1.07
N GLY A 40 -23.32 7.71 -2.15
CA GLY A 40 -23.88 7.90 -3.49
C GLY A 40 -24.20 9.37 -3.84
N THR A 41 -24.00 10.31 -2.92
CA THR A 41 -24.16 11.75 -3.22
C THR A 41 -22.90 12.35 -3.85
N PRO A 42 -23.01 13.44 -4.64
CA PRO A 42 -21.85 14.16 -5.16
C PRO A 42 -20.91 14.66 -4.06
N GLU A 43 -21.45 15.04 -2.91
CA GLU A 43 -20.67 15.46 -1.76
C GLU A 43 -19.85 14.30 -1.17
N PHE A 44 -20.42 13.11 -1.10
CA PHE A 44 -19.67 11.90 -0.71
C PHE A 44 -18.50 11.64 -1.66
N ALA A 45 -18.72 11.72 -2.97
CA ALA A 45 -17.68 11.56 -3.96
C ALA A 45 -16.55 12.57 -3.76
N ARG A 46 -16.89 13.85 -3.56
CA ARG A 46 -15.93 14.93 -3.32
C ARG A 46 -15.08 14.67 -2.06
N TRP A 47 -15.68 14.37 -0.92
CA TRP A 47 -14.94 14.12 0.32
C TRP A 47 -14.09 12.84 0.25
N ARG A 48 -14.63 11.80 -0.37
CA ARG A 48 -13.86 10.59 -0.62
C ARG A 48 -12.61 10.90 -1.46
N ASP A 49 -12.76 11.60 -2.57
CA ASP A 49 -11.66 11.94 -3.46
C ASP A 49 -10.62 12.82 -2.73
N LEU A 50 -11.05 13.77 -1.91
CA LEU A 50 -10.16 14.58 -1.05
C LEU A 50 -9.40 13.69 -0.05
N MET A 51 -10.07 12.75 0.62
CA MET A 51 -9.47 11.86 1.63
C MET A 51 -8.47 10.86 1.05
N PHE A 52 -8.55 10.55 -0.24
CA PHE A 52 -7.56 9.74 -0.94
C PHE A 52 -6.46 10.59 -1.58
N TYR A 53 -6.84 11.66 -2.27
CA TYR A 53 -5.93 12.40 -3.13
C TYR A 53 -5.00 13.35 -2.36
N VAL A 54 -5.52 14.10 -1.40
CA VAL A 54 -4.70 15.04 -0.61
C VAL A 54 -3.64 14.32 0.22
N PRO A 55 -3.96 13.24 0.98
CA PRO A 55 -2.93 12.43 1.64
C PRO A 55 -1.92 11.80 0.66
N ALA A 56 -2.37 11.37 -0.53
CA ALA A 56 -1.47 10.79 -1.53
C ALA A 56 -0.44 11.81 -2.03
N ILE A 57 -0.83 13.06 -2.29
CA ILE A 57 0.08 14.15 -2.64
C ILE A 57 1.03 14.46 -1.48
N CYS A 58 0.49 14.62 -0.26
CA CYS A 58 1.30 14.87 0.93
C CYS A 58 2.32 13.75 1.14
N GLY A 59 1.88 12.49 1.06
CA GLY A 59 2.76 11.33 1.18
C GLY A 59 3.81 11.25 0.08
N GLY A 60 3.46 11.61 -1.16
CA GLY A 60 4.40 11.67 -2.28
C GLY A 60 5.51 12.70 -2.02
N VAL A 61 5.13 13.94 -1.74
CA VAL A 61 6.07 15.05 -1.55
C VAL A 61 6.91 14.88 -0.28
N PHE A 62 6.27 14.69 0.86
CA PHE A 62 6.98 14.56 2.15
C PHE A 62 7.65 13.20 2.32
N GLY A 63 7.12 12.14 1.71
CA GLY A 63 7.77 10.86 1.63
C GLY A 63 9.08 10.92 0.86
N LEU A 64 9.14 11.71 -0.22
CA LEU A 64 10.38 11.96 -0.95
C LEU A 64 11.43 12.65 -0.08
N LEU A 65 11.03 13.65 0.71
CA LEU A 65 11.89 14.27 1.72
C LEU A 65 12.35 13.24 2.77
N GLY A 66 11.47 12.32 3.18
CA GLY A 66 11.80 11.21 4.08
C GLY A 66 12.89 10.29 3.53
N GLY A 67 12.85 9.98 2.23
CA GLY A 67 13.92 9.23 1.56
C GLY A 67 15.26 9.94 1.61
N TYR A 68 15.28 11.24 1.34
CA TYR A 68 16.47 12.08 1.50
C TYR A 68 17.00 12.08 2.95
N LEU A 69 16.09 12.21 3.93
CA LEU A 69 16.44 12.17 5.35
C LEU A 69 16.98 10.80 5.76
N THR A 70 16.46 9.72 5.20
CA THR A 70 16.92 8.34 5.43
C THR A 70 18.38 8.17 5.03
N ASP A 71 18.77 8.71 3.88
CA ASP A 71 20.17 8.68 3.44
C ASP A 71 21.08 9.57 4.29
N ARG A 72 20.58 10.70 4.78
CA ARG A 72 21.36 11.70 5.52
C ARG A 72 21.49 11.41 7.03
N LEU A 73 20.38 11.05 7.69
CA LEU A 73 20.29 10.93 9.16
C LEU A 73 20.46 9.49 9.67
N GLY A 74 20.40 8.51 8.77
CA GLY A 74 20.45 7.08 9.07
C GLY A 74 19.06 6.43 9.02
N ARG A 75 19.08 5.13 8.67
CA ARG A 75 17.89 4.36 8.38
C ARG A 75 17.03 4.14 9.62
N ARG A 76 17.66 3.70 10.71
CA ARG A 76 16.98 3.41 11.98
C ARG A 76 16.30 4.64 12.57
N ARG A 77 16.99 5.79 12.59
CA ARG A 77 16.42 7.01 13.19
C ARG A 77 15.16 7.46 12.47
N VAL A 78 15.21 7.55 11.15
CA VAL A 78 14.07 7.99 10.33
C VAL A 78 12.93 7.00 10.44
N LEU A 79 13.24 5.69 10.46
CA LEU A 79 12.28 4.62 10.69
C LEU A 79 11.50 4.77 12.00
N VAL A 80 12.17 5.05 13.11
CA VAL A 80 11.50 5.27 14.42
C VAL A 80 10.57 6.48 14.37
N TRP A 81 11.05 7.60 13.84
CA TRP A 81 10.23 8.82 13.78
C TRP A 81 9.01 8.68 12.87
N SER A 82 9.15 7.98 11.75
CA SER A 82 8.03 7.76 10.84
C SER A 82 6.90 6.94 11.46
N ILE A 83 7.25 5.93 12.28
CA ILE A 83 6.26 5.12 13.00
C ILE A 83 5.54 5.93 14.07
N LEU A 84 6.28 6.69 14.86
CA LEU A 84 5.66 7.57 15.86
C LEU A 84 4.67 8.51 15.17
N LEU A 85 5.06 9.09 14.05
CA LEU A 85 4.21 10.01 13.31
C LEU A 85 2.89 9.34 12.87
N TYR A 86 2.95 8.20 12.17
CA TYR A 86 1.72 7.61 11.66
C TYR A 86 0.85 7.01 12.77
N ALA A 87 1.45 6.36 13.76
CA ALA A 87 0.68 5.72 14.83
C ALA A 87 -0.08 6.74 15.68
N PHE A 88 0.60 7.82 16.12
CA PHE A 88 -0.07 8.87 16.87
C PHE A 88 -1.11 9.63 16.05
N SER A 89 -0.83 9.86 14.75
CA SER A 89 -1.79 10.51 13.86
C SER A 89 -3.04 9.66 13.64
N ALA A 90 -2.89 8.34 13.44
CA ALA A 90 -4.02 7.42 13.29
C ALA A 90 -4.86 7.35 14.57
N GLY A 91 -4.21 7.20 15.73
CA GLY A 91 -4.90 7.22 17.03
C GLY A 91 -5.65 8.54 17.29
N ALA A 92 -5.03 9.67 16.97
CA ALA A 92 -5.68 10.98 17.08
C ALA A 92 -6.88 11.12 16.13
N ALA A 93 -6.82 10.52 14.93
CA ALA A 93 -7.90 10.54 13.96
C ALA A 93 -9.18 9.85 14.46
N ALA A 94 -9.08 8.89 15.40
CA ALA A 94 -10.24 8.30 16.08
C ALA A 94 -11.07 9.35 16.85
N PHE A 95 -10.43 10.42 17.31
CA PHE A 95 -11.05 11.51 18.05
C PHE A 95 -11.37 12.73 17.18
N ALA A 96 -11.32 12.60 15.86
CA ALA A 96 -11.71 13.68 14.96
C ALA A 96 -13.16 14.09 15.18
N THR A 97 -13.39 15.41 15.21
CA THR A 97 -14.72 16.04 15.39
C THR A 97 -15.22 16.71 14.12
N SER A 98 -14.38 16.78 13.08
CA SER A 98 -14.73 17.39 11.80
C SER A 98 -14.00 16.70 10.64
N LEU A 99 -14.56 16.83 9.43
CA LEU A 99 -13.94 16.26 8.22
C LEU A 99 -12.56 16.89 7.90
N PRO A 100 -12.35 18.23 8.03
CA PRO A 100 -11.01 18.80 7.85
C PRO A 100 -9.98 18.27 8.84
N MET A 101 -10.35 18.07 10.11
CA MET A 101 -9.46 17.48 11.12
C MET A 101 -9.09 16.04 10.74
N LEU A 102 -10.07 15.23 10.33
CA LEU A 102 -9.81 13.87 9.85
C LEU A 102 -8.87 13.86 8.64
N LEU A 103 -9.07 14.78 7.68
CA LEU A 103 -8.22 14.92 6.51
C LEU A 103 -6.77 15.28 6.89
N LEU A 104 -6.58 16.24 7.79
CA LEU A 104 -5.24 16.63 8.26
C LEU A 104 -4.50 15.47 8.92
N LEU A 105 -5.17 14.78 9.85
CA LEU A 105 -4.60 13.62 10.54
C LEU A 105 -4.34 12.46 9.58
N ARG A 106 -5.16 12.32 8.55
CA ARG A 106 -4.92 11.34 7.49
C ARG A 106 -3.68 11.68 6.65
N CYS A 107 -3.44 12.96 6.36
CA CYS A 107 -2.21 13.40 5.68
C CYS A 107 -0.97 13.06 6.50
N THR A 108 -0.95 13.35 7.79
CA THR A 108 0.19 13.06 8.68
C THR A 108 0.42 11.56 8.85
N THR A 109 -0.64 10.76 8.97
CA THR A 109 -0.56 9.29 8.96
C THR A 109 0.11 8.80 7.68
N PHE A 110 -0.37 9.27 6.52
CA PHE A 110 0.12 8.81 5.23
C PHE A 110 1.59 9.22 4.96
N ILE A 111 2.01 10.40 5.42
CA ILE A 111 3.42 10.84 5.38
C ILE A 111 4.29 9.84 6.17
N GLY A 112 3.89 9.49 7.38
CA GLY A 112 4.63 8.54 8.21
C GLY A 112 4.79 7.18 7.54
N VAL A 113 3.71 6.62 7.00
CA VAL A 113 3.70 5.36 6.23
C VAL A 113 4.60 5.43 5.00
N CYS A 114 4.58 6.55 4.27
CA CYS A 114 5.42 6.75 3.08
C CYS A 114 6.92 6.76 3.39
N VAL A 115 7.29 7.36 4.50
CA VAL A 115 8.69 7.43 4.95
C VAL A 115 9.15 6.09 5.53
N GLU A 116 8.29 5.42 6.28
CA GLU A 116 8.62 4.13 6.90
C GLU A 116 9.03 3.08 5.88
N PHE A 117 8.20 2.86 4.87
CA PHE A 117 8.44 1.84 3.85
C PHE A 117 9.85 1.95 3.26
N VAL A 118 10.24 3.16 2.85
CA VAL A 118 11.55 3.41 2.24
C VAL A 118 12.68 3.16 3.22
N ALA A 119 12.55 3.68 4.45
CA ALA A 119 13.56 3.50 5.48
C ALA A 119 13.74 2.03 5.87
N ALA A 120 12.62 1.28 5.97
CA ALA A 120 12.64 -0.15 6.33
C ALA A 120 13.29 -1.02 5.24
N VAL A 121 12.95 -0.79 3.97
CA VAL A 121 13.52 -1.55 2.84
C VAL A 121 15.02 -1.30 2.72
N ALA A 122 15.46 -0.03 2.74
CA ALA A 122 16.86 0.32 2.66
C ALA A 122 17.65 -0.25 3.85
N TRP A 123 17.12 -0.12 5.07
CA TRP A 123 17.72 -0.64 6.29
C TRP A 123 17.91 -2.15 6.24
N LEU A 124 16.84 -2.88 5.88
CA LEU A 124 16.87 -4.33 5.82
C LEU A 124 17.82 -4.83 4.73
N ALA A 125 17.83 -4.18 3.56
CA ALA A 125 18.74 -4.53 2.46
C ALA A 125 20.22 -4.39 2.86
N GLU A 126 20.58 -3.39 3.67
CA GLU A 126 21.93 -3.10 4.08
C GLU A 126 22.41 -3.94 5.27
N LEU A 127 21.51 -4.51 6.06
CA LEU A 127 21.84 -5.41 7.18
C LEU A 127 22.24 -6.83 6.74
N PHE A 128 21.85 -7.26 5.54
CA PHE A 128 22.13 -8.59 5.02
C PHE A 128 23.04 -8.51 3.77
N PRO A 129 24.38 -8.58 3.92
CA PRO A 129 25.33 -8.46 2.82
C PRO A 129 25.23 -9.58 1.80
N ASP A 130 25.02 -10.84 2.27
CA ASP A 130 24.89 -12.00 1.38
C ASP A 130 23.69 -11.88 0.44
N PRO A 131 23.89 -11.92 -0.89
CA PRO A 131 22.82 -11.68 -1.86
C PRO A 131 21.64 -12.64 -1.75
N LYS A 132 21.91 -13.94 -1.56
CA LYS A 132 20.85 -14.97 -1.47
C LYS A 132 20.04 -14.84 -0.17
N ARG A 133 20.73 -14.53 0.92
CA ARG A 133 20.10 -14.33 2.23
C ARG A 133 19.26 -13.05 2.24
N ARG A 134 19.80 -11.96 1.71
CA ARG A 134 19.10 -10.68 1.55
C ARG A 134 17.82 -10.84 0.74
N GLU A 135 17.87 -11.56 -0.38
CA GLU A 135 16.71 -11.80 -1.22
C GLU A 135 15.60 -12.55 -0.48
N ARG A 136 15.96 -13.59 0.25
CA ARG A 136 15.02 -14.33 1.11
C ARG A 136 14.43 -13.44 2.20
N VAL A 137 15.27 -12.71 2.91
CA VAL A 137 14.81 -11.83 4.00
C VAL A 137 13.87 -10.75 3.47
N LEU A 138 14.25 -10.01 2.42
CA LEU A 138 13.40 -8.99 1.82
C LEU A 138 12.08 -9.57 1.27
N GLY A 139 12.16 -10.70 0.57
CA GLY A 139 10.97 -11.34 0.01
C GLY A 139 9.99 -11.82 1.09
N TYR A 140 10.46 -12.55 2.07
CA TYR A 140 9.58 -13.11 3.10
C TYR A 140 9.09 -12.07 4.10
N THR A 141 9.92 -11.13 4.54
CA THR A 141 9.46 -10.07 5.46
C THR A 141 8.38 -9.21 4.82
N GLN A 142 8.52 -8.88 3.54
CA GLN A 142 7.49 -8.15 2.81
C GLN A 142 6.24 -8.98 2.53
N ALA A 143 6.35 -10.31 2.41
CA ALA A 143 5.18 -11.17 2.26
C ALA A 143 4.24 -11.04 3.46
N PHE A 144 4.78 -10.88 4.67
CA PHE A 144 3.99 -10.67 5.89
C PHE A 144 3.21 -9.36 5.91
N SER A 145 3.48 -8.41 5.01
CA SER A 145 2.70 -7.16 4.95
C SER A 145 1.21 -7.39 4.65
N SER A 146 0.85 -8.46 3.93
CA SER A 146 -0.56 -8.83 3.72
C SER A 146 -1.28 -9.26 5.00
N LEU A 147 -0.56 -9.61 6.08
CA LEU A 147 -1.20 -9.81 7.38
C LEU A 147 -1.83 -8.52 7.90
N GLY A 148 -1.26 -7.36 7.58
CA GLY A 148 -1.86 -6.06 7.93
C GLY A 148 -3.24 -5.88 7.32
N GLY A 149 -3.41 -6.25 6.05
CA GLY A 149 -4.72 -6.23 5.38
C GLY A 149 -5.72 -7.20 6.00
N LEU A 150 -5.30 -8.44 6.29
CA LEU A 150 -6.13 -9.42 6.99
C LEU A 150 -6.51 -8.93 8.39
N MET A 151 -5.56 -8.36 9.12
CA MET A 151 -5.80 -7.84 10.48
C MET A 151 -6.81 -6.70 10.46
N VAL A 152 -6.65 -5.68 9.61
CA VAL A 152 -7.57 -4.54 9.56
C VAL A 152 -8.97 -4.97 9.12
N SER A 153 -9.08 -5.88 8.15
CA SER A 153 -10.37 -6.41 7.69
C SER A 153 -11.06 -7.22 8.78
N GLY A 154 -10.30 -8.04 9.51
CA GLY A 154 -10.80 -8.81 10.66
C GLY A 154 -11.22 -7.90 11.83
N VAL A 155 -10.39 -6.94 12.21
CA VAL A 155 -10.68 -5.96 13.27
C VAL A 155 -11.92 -5.15 12.92
N TYR A 156 -12.01 -4.64 11.69
CA TYR A 156 -13.20 -3.89 11.24
C TYR A 156 -14.48 -4.74 11.31
N THR A 157 -14.42 -5.99 10.88
CA THR A 157 -15.56 -6.92 10.94
C THR A 157 -16.00 -7.20 12.38
N LEU A 158 -15.02 -7.43 13.28
CA LEU A 158 -15.30 -7.62 14.72
C LEU A 158 -15.90 -6.37 15.35
N LEU A 159 -15.38 -5.19 15.05
CA LEU A 159 -15.87 -3.92 15.57
C LEU A 159 -17.22 -3.53 14.99
N ALA A 160 -17.53 -3.90 13.75
CA ALA A 160 -18.85 -3.75 13.18
C ALA A 160 -19.90 -4.64 13.88
N THR A 161 -19.46 -5.78 14.43
CA THR A 161 -20.35 -6.74 15.13
C THR A 161 -20.48 -6.41 16.61
N TYR A 162 -19.38 -6.11 17.29
CA TYR A 162 -19.31 -6.00 18.76
C TYR A 162 -19.03 -4.56 19.24
N GLY A 163 -18.87 -3.59 18.37
CA GLY A 163 -18.51 -2.21 18.73
C GLY A 163 -19.48 -1.53 19.69
N ALA A 164 -20.75 -1.92 19.67
CA ALA A 164 -21.78 -1.42 20.60
C ALA A 164 -21.49 -1.77 22.08
N GLN A 165 -20.63 -2.75 22.35
CA GLN A 165 -20.24 -3.15 23.71
C GLN A 165 -19.04 -2.36 24.25
N LEU A 166 -18.37 -1.58 23.41
CA LEU A 166 -17.22 -0.76 23.79
C LEU A 166 -17.68 0.58 24.39
N PRO A 167 -16.84 1.25 25.19
CA PRO A 167 -17.16 2.58 25.70
C PRO A 167 -17.46 3.58 24.57
N ALA A 168 -18.53 4.34 24.70
CA ALA A 168 -18.91 5.33 23.69
C ALA A 168 -17.86 6.43 23.53
N ILE A 169 -17.52 6.79 22.28
CA ILE A 169 -16.69 7.95 21.96
C ILE A 169 -17.63 9.05 21.47
N TYR A 170 -17.64 10.20 22.18
CA TYR A 170 -18.59 11.30 21.94
C TYR A 170 -20.07 10.86 21.93
N GLY A 171 -20.43 9.93 22.82
CA GLY A 171 -21.80 9.45 22.95
C GLY A 171 -22.27 8.46 21.88
N ALA A 172 -21.37 7.99 21.01
CA ALA A 172 -21.67 7.04 19.94
C ALA A 172 -20.72 5.84 19.94
N HIS A 173 -21.19 4.69 19.45
CA HIS A 173 -20.44 3.43 19.34
C HIS A 173 -20.06 3.16 17.88
N GLU A 174 -19.28 4.06 17.30
CA GLU A 174 -18.92 4.01 15.88
C GLU A 174 -17.70 3.12 15.62
N ALA A 175 -17.89 2.03 14.90
CA ALA A 175 -16.85 1.06 14.59
C ALA A 175 -15.60 1.68 13.95
N TRP A 176 -15.77 2.71 13.10
CA TRP A 176 -14.66 3.38 12.43
C TRP A 176 -13.67 4.05 13.40
N ARG A 177 -14.16 4.59 14.52
CA ARG A 177 -13.31 5.24 15.55
C ARG A 177 -12.42 4.21 16.25
N TYR A 178 -13.00 3.10 16.66
CA TYR A 178 -12.25 2.01 17.30
C TYR A 178 -11.28 1.35 16.31
N THR A 179 -11.64 1.27 15.03
CA THR A 179 -10.73 0.78 13.98
C THR A 179 -9.50 1.69 13.85
N LEU A 180 -9.67 3.01 13.86
CA LEU A 180 -8.54 3.95 13.86
C LEU A 180 -7.70 3.84 15.12
N MET A 181 -8.31 3.67 16.30
CA MET A 181 -7.59 3.46 17.56
C MET A 181 -6.76 2.17 17.54
N SER A 182 -7.25 1.12 16.92
CA SER A 182 -6.53 -0.15 16.85
C SER A 182 -5.21 -0.05 16.08
N GLY A 183 -5.04 0.95 15.21
CA GLY A 183 -3.77 1.28 14.57
C GLY A 183 -2.64 1.66 15.53
N LEU A 184 -2.96 2.07 16.75
CA LEU A 184 -1.96 2.32 17.81
C LEU A 184 -1.38 1.02 18.40
N VAL A 185 -2.21 0.01 18.57
CA VAL A 185 -1.85 -1.23 19.31
C VAL A 185 -0.61 -1.89 18.73
N PRO A 186 -0.52 -2.06 17.44
CA PRO A 186 0.62 -2.69 16.79
C PRO A 186 1.90 -1.84 16.76
N ALA A 187 1.79 -0.54 16.82
CA ALA A 187 2.96 0.34 16.84
C ALA A 187 3.69 0.33 18.20
N LEU A 188 2.99 0.06 19.29
CA LEU A 188 3.58 0.08 20.64
C LEU A 188 4.80 -0.87 20.80
N PRO A 189 4.74 -2.16 20.41
CA PRO A 189 5.90 -3.04 20.47
C PRO A 189 7.07 -2.53 19.64
N LEU A 190 6.78 -1.96 18.47
CA LEU A 190 7.81 -1.43 17.58
C LEU A 190 8.53 -0.21 18.15
N ILE A 191 7.82 0.68 18.83
CA ILE A 191 8.40 1.83 19.53
C ILE A 191 9.41 1.36 20.58
N VAL A 192 9.05 0.31 21.37
CA VAL A 192 9.89 -0.22 22.43
C VAL A 192 11.14 -0.96 21.89
N ILE A 193 10.97 -1.76 20.85
CA ILE A 193 12.04 -2.65 20.36
C ILE A 193 13.05 -1.90 19.47
N ARG A 194 12.62 -0.92 18.70
CA ARG A 194 13.46 -0.25 17.68
C ARG A 194 14.69 0.49 18.18
N PRO A 195 14.72 1.15 19.34
CA PRO A 195 15.95 1.74 19.87
C PRO A 195 17.10 0.75 20.01
N PHE A 196 16.79 -0.53 20.20
CA PHE A 196 17.76 -1.62 20.38
C PHE A 196 18.24 -2.23 19.06
N LEU A 197 17.68 -1.82 17.93
CA LEU A 197 18.06 -2.34 16.62
C LEU A 197 19.34 -1.67 16.09
N PRO A 198 20.21 -2.39 15.39
CA PRO A 198 21.44 -1.82 14.84
C PRO A 198 21.14 -0.84 13.69
N GLU A 199 21.96 0.17 13.51
CA GLU A 199 21.96 0.99 12.31
C GLU A 199 22.68 0.26 11.17
N SER A 200 22.47 0.68 9.91
CA SER A 200 23.18 0.14 8.75
C SER A 200 24.70 0.22 8.92
N PRO A 201 25.41 -0.94 8.87
CA PRO A 201 26.87 -0.94 8.99
C PRO A 201 27.57 -0.18 7.85
N ALA A 202 27.04 -0.28 6.63
CA ALA A 202 27.57 0.41 5.46
C ALA A 202 27.46 1.93 5.61
N TRP A 203 26.29 2.42 6.07
CA TRP A 203 26.07 3.84 6.33
C TRP A 203 26.95 4.36 7.46
N GLN A 204 27.06 3.61 8.58
CA GLN A 204 27.91 4.00 9.72
C GLN A 204 29.37 4.11 9.32
N ARG A 205 29.90 3.15 8.54
CA ARG A 205 31.27 3.16 8.06
C ARG A 205 31.57 4.41 7.23
N ARG A 206 30.75 4.68 6.21
CA ARG A 206 30.95 5.86 5.34
C ARG A 206 30.79 7.18 6.07
N LYS A 207 29.92 7.22 7.07
CA LYS A 207 29.77 8.39 7.94
C LYS A 207 31.01 8.62 8.79
N ALA A 208 31.57 7.56 9.38
CA ALA A 208 32.78 7.64 10.19
C ALA A 208 34.02 8.04 9.35
N GLU A 209 34.12 7.55 8.12
CA GLU A 209 35.18 7.89 7.15
C GLU A 209 35.02 9.29 6.52
N GLY A 210 33.90 9.98 6.77
CA GLY A 210 33.61 11.27 6.13
C GLY A 210 33.34 11.18 4.61
N THR A 211 33.17 9.95 4.08
CA THR A 211 32.94 9.66 2.65
C THR A 211 31.49 9.59 2.24
N LEU A 212 30.56 9.85 3.18
CA LEU A 212 29.12 9.82 2.90
C LEU A 212 28.73 10.96 1.94
N LYS A 213 28.44 10.60 0.70
CA LYS A 213 27.94 11.54 -0.31
C LYS A 213 26.56 12.06 0.09
N ARG A 214 26.28 13.33 -0.20
CA ARG A 214 24.95 13.91 -0.02
C ARG A 214 24.02 13.39 -1.13
N PRO A 215 22.82 12.88 -0.79
CA PRO A 215 21.86 12.47 -1.80
C PRO A 215 21.38 13.70 -2.61
N SER A 216 21.12 13.49 -3.90
CA SER A 216 20.65 14.55 -4.80
C SER A 216 19.54 14.02 -5.70
N LEU A 217 18.38 14.68 -5.68
CA LEU A 217 17.28 14.36 -6.60
C LEU A 217 17.67 14.54 -8.07
N ALA A 218 18.49 15.56 -8.35
CA ALA A 218 18.96 15.82 -9.70
C ALA A 218 19.82 14.68 -10.25
N GLU A 219 20.54 13.97 -9.38
CA GLU A 219 21.37 12.83 -9.76
C GLU A 219 20.54 11.64 -10.28
N LEU A 220 19.31 11.46 -9.81
CA LEU A 220 18.39 10.44 -10.32
C LEU A 220 18.06 10.62 -11.80
N PHE A 221 18.17 11.83 -12.32
CA PHE A 221 17.86 12.17 -13.72
C PHE A 221 19.09 12.29 -14.61
N ARG A 222 20.29 12.00 -14.09
CA ARG A 222 21.49 11.87 -14.93
C ARG A 222 21.32 10.73 -15.93
N PRO A 223 21.99 10.76 -17.07
CA PRO A 223 21.87 9.74 -18.13
C PRO A 223 22.00 8.31 -17.63
N GLU A 224 22.81 8.08 -16.59
CA GLU A 224 23.06 6.78 -15.96
C GLU A 224 21.82 6.21 -15.27
N PHE A 225 21.06 7.04 -14.52
CA PHE A 225 19.93 6.60 -13.70
C PHE A 225 18.57 6.98 -14.30
N ARG A 226 18.50 7.94 -15.22
CA ARG A 226 17.23 8.48 -15.76
C ARG A 226 16.27 7.42 -16.24
N ARG A 227 16.76 6.45 -17.04
CA ARG A 227 15.92 5.34 -17.54
C ARG A 227 15.37 4.51 -16.39
N THR A 228 16.22 4.12 -15.44
CA THR A 228 15.83 3.34 -14.26
C THR A 228 14.78 4.09 -13.47
N THR A 229 15.04 5.36 -13.15
CA THR A 229 14.13 6.19 -12.34
C THR A 229 12.76 6.33 -13.00
N ILE A 230 12.69 6.69 -14.28
CA ILE A 230 11.42 6.89 -14.99
C ILE A 230 10.65 5.57 -15.10
N VAL A 231 11.31 4.50 -15.55
CA VAL A 231 10.64 3.21 -15.76
C VAL A 231 10.14 2.63 -14.44
N THR A 232 10.95 2.62 -13.38
CA THR A 232 10.51 2.10 -12.08
C THR A 232 9.38 2.91 -11.48
N THR A 233 9.43 4.25 -11.62
CA THR A 233 8.37 5.15 -11.13
C THR A 233 7.04 4.87 -11.83
N LEU A 234 7.03 4.77 -13.16
CA LEU A 234 5.82 4.49 -13.93
C LEU A 234 5.28 3.08 -13.68
N MET A 235 6.16 2.09 -13.56
CA MET A 235 5.74 0.72 -13.26
C MET A 235 5.19 0.60 -11.82
N PHE A 236 5.77 1.33 -10.88
CA PHE A 236 5.24 1.40 -9.53
C PHE A 236 3.86 2.07 -9.52
N ALA A 237 3.68 3.14 -10.32
CA ALA A 237 2.37 3.76 -10.53
C ALA A 237 1.34 2.78 -11.10
N CYS A 238 1.73 1.93 -12.05
CA CYS A 238 0.85 0.88 -12.59
C CYS A 238 0.46 -0.16 -11.53
N SER A 239 1.42 -0.61 -10.71
CA SER A 239 1.14 -1.60 -9.65
C SER A 239 0.16 -1.06 -8.60
N TYR A 240 0.37 0.20 -8.14
CA TYR A 240 -0.55 0.87 -7.23
C TYR A 240 -1.88 1.23 -7.92
N GLY A 241 -1.82 1.62 -9.18
CA GLY A 241 -3.00 1.89 -9.99
C GLY A 241 -3.94 0.69 -10.12
N ALA A 242 -3.42 -0.52 -10.20
CA ALA A 242 -4.21 -1.74 -10.20
C ALA A 242 -4.94 -1.95 -8.85
N ALA A 243 -4.25 -1.71 -7.74
CA ALA A 243 -4.85 -1.82 -6.42
C ALA A 243 -5.87 -0.71 -6.16
N PHE A 244 -5.48 0.56 -6.30
CA PHE A 244 -6.31 1.71 -5.93
C PHE A 244 -7.33 2.08 -7.00
N GLY A 245 -7.03 1.83 -8.27
CA GLY A 245 -7.97 2.05 -9.37
C GLY A 245 -9.01 0.94 -9.56
N ALA A 246 -8.80 -0.25 -8.99
CA ALA A 246 -9.76 -1.34 -9.10
C ALA A 246 -10.13 -1.95 -7.74
N ILE A 247 -9.21 -2.63 -7.06
CA ILE A 247 -9.50 -3.46 -5.89
C ILE A 247 -10.08 -2.64 -4.74
N GLN A 248 -9.57 -1.45 -4.48
CA GLN A 248 -10.00 -0.59 -3.37
C GLN A 248 -11.40 0.02 -3.54
N HIS A 249 -12.08 -0.23 -4.67
CA HIS A 249 -13.47 0.13 -4.87
C HIS A 249 -14.46 -0.94 -4.41
N LEU A 250 -14.01 -2.13 -4.02
CA LEU A 250 -14.87 -3.22 -3.53
C LEU A 250 -15.86 -2.80 -2.43
N PRO A 251 -15.49 -1.97 -1.42
CA PRO A 251 -16.44 -1.52 -0.41
C PRO A 251 -17.62 -0.71 -0.96
N GLN A 252 -17.51 -0.18 -2.17
CA GLN A 252 -18.57 0.56 -2.87
C GLN A 252 -19.31 -0.32 -3.89
N ILE A 253 -18.64 -1.33 -4.44
CA ILE A 253 -19.20 -2.25 -5.45
C ILE A 253 -20.02 -3.34 -4.79
N VAL A 254 -19.49 -4.00 -3.77
CA VAL A 254 -20.10 -5.18 -3.10
C VAL A 254 -21.51 -4.90 -2.57
N PRO A 255 -21.81 -3.76 -1.91
CA PRO A 255 -23.17 -3.46 -1.45
C PRO A 255 -24.20 -3.33 -2.57
N GLY A 256 -23.77 -3.13 -3.81
CA GLY A 256 -24.62 -3.04 -4.98
C GLY A 256 -25.04 -4.38 -5.60
N LEU A 257 -24.39 -5.49 -5.21
CA LEU A 257 -24.74 -6.83 -5.67
C LEU A 257 -26.12 -7.24 -5.20
N ALA A 258 -26.86 -7.96 -6.03
CA ALA A 258 -28.24 -8.39 -5.76
C ALA A 258 -28.37 -9.14 -4.42
N GLU A 259 -27.40 -10.00 -4.12
CA GLU A 259 -27.35 -10.80 -2.89
C GLU A 259 -27.07 -9.98 -1.62
N VAL A 260 -26.54 -8.77 -1.75
CA VAL A 260 -26.08 -7.92 -0.62
C VAL A 260 -26.96 -6.70 -0.42
N LYS A 261 -27.52 -6.16 -1.50
CA LYS A 261 -28.29 -4.90 -1.51
C LYS A 261 -29.46 -4.87 -0.52
N GLY A 262 -30.12 -6.00 -0.29
CA GLY A 262 -31.26 -6.12 0.61
C GLY A 262 -30.91 -6.36 2.08
N LEU A 263 -29.63 -6.55 2.41
CA LEU A 263 -29.20 -6.84 3.78
C LEU A 263 -29.16 -5.57 4.65
N PRO A 264 -29.35 -5.70 5.97
CA PRO A 264 -29.07 -4.62 6.92
C PRO A 264 -27.62 -4.13 6.82
N ARG A 265 -27.38 -2.83 7.06
CA ARG A 265 -26.04 -2.21 6.97
C ARG A 265 -24.92 -2.99 7.66
N PRO A 266 -25.07 -3.47 8.92
CA PRO A 266 -24.01 -4.24 9.57
C PRO A 266 -23.64 -5.52 8.80
N GLN A 267 -24.64 -6.21 8.22
CA GLN A 267 -24.41 -7.41 7.41
C GLN A 267 -23.72 -7.07 6.08
N GLN A 268 -24.10 -5.95 5.44
CA GLN A 268 -23.38 -5.48 4.25
C GLN A 268 -21.90 -5.21 4.56
N GLN A 269 -21.59 -4.58 5.69
CA GLN A 269 -20.22 -4.33 6.13
C GLN A 269 -19.46 -5.63 6.41
N GLN A 270 -20.10 -6.64 7.01
CA GLN A 270 -19.51 -7.96 7.20
C GLN A 270 -19.17 -8.65 5.87
N VAL A 271 -20.06 -8.56 4.88
CA VAL A 271 -19.80 -9.11 3.53
C VAL A 271 -18.63 -8.40 2.87
N VAL A 272 -18.58 -7.07 2.95
CA VAL A 272 -17.45 -6.26 2.45
C VAL A 272 -16.15 -6.70 3.12
N GLY A 273 -16.12 -6.79 4.45
CA GLY A 273 -14.94 -7.25 5.20
C GLY A 273 -14.52 -8.67 4.79
N THR A 274 -15.46 -9.58 4.56
CA THR A 274 -15.18 -10.94 4.09
C THR A 274 -14.55 -10.94 2.69
N VAL A 275 -15.08 -10.16 1.76
CA VAL A 275 -14.52 -10.03 0.40
C VAL A 275 -13.10 -9.42 0.46
N GLN A 276 -12.88 -8.42 1.32
CA GLN A 276 -11.56 -7.84 1.58
C GLN A 276 -10.58 -8.90 2.14
N MET A 277 -11.01 -9.72 3.11
CA MET A 277 -10.17 -10.80 3.66
C MET A 277 -9.79 -11.82 2.59
N VAL A 278 -10.71 -12.20 1.71
CA VAL A 278 -10.43 -13.13 0.60
C VAL A 278 -9.41 -12.52 -0.36
N GLN A 279 -9.53 -11.24 -0.67
CA GLN A 279 -8.55 -10.51 -1.49
C GLN A 279 -7.16 -10.49 -0.83
N GLU A 280 -7.08 -10.23 0.48
CA GLU A 280 -5.81 -10.22 1.21
C GLU A 280 -5.18 -11.62 1.34
N LEU A 281 -5.99 -12.68 1.46
CA LEU A 281 -5.49 -14.07 1.39
C LEU A 281 -4.88 -14.35 0.00
N GLY A 282 -5.51 -13.89 -1.07
CA GLY A 282 -4.93 -13.93 -2.41
C GLY A 282 -3.61 -13.16 -2.46
N GLY A 283 -3.58 -11.96 -1.92
CA GLY A 283 -2.39 -11.12 -1.83
C GLY A 283 -1.25 -11.77 -1.07
N LEU A 284 -1.54 -12.37 0.08
CA LEU A 284 -0.57 -13.11 0.89
C LEU A 284 0.02 -14.28 0.09
N THR A 285 -0.85 -15.08 -0.54
CA THR A 285 -0.44 -16.20 -1.39
C THR A 285 0.44 -15.72 -2.53
N GLY A 286 0.09 -14.62 -3.19
CA GLY A 286 0.86 -14.04 -4.28
C GLY A 286 2.24 -13.55 -3.86
N ARG A 287 2.37 -12.93 -2.67
CA ARG A 287 3.66 -12.49 -2.13
C ARG A 287 4.58 -13.67 -1.80
N PHE A 288 4.06 -14.74 -1.18
CA PHE A 288 4.83 -15.95 -0.94
C PHE A 288 5.23 -16.65 -2.24
N ALA A 289 4.31 -16.72 -3.22
CA ALA A 289 4.61 -17.26 -4.53
C ALA A 289 5.73 -16.46 -5.23
N LEU A 290 5.67 -15.13 -5.19
CA LEU A 290 6.73 -14.27 -5.75
C LEU A 290 8.06 -14.49 -5.01
N ALA A 291 8.05 -14.56 -3.68
CA ALA A 291 9.26 -14.78 -2.89
C ALA A 291 9.93 -16.13 -3.23
N ALA A 292 9.14 -17.19 -3.41
CA ALA A 292 9.63 -18.51 -3.83
C ALA A 292 10.17 -18.47 -5.27
N LEU A 293 9.42 -17.86 -6.21
CA LEU A 293 9.82 -17.76 -7.62
C LEU A 293 11.05 -16.86 -7.80
N ALA A 294 11.25 -15.85 -6.96
CA ALA A 294 12.39 -14.95 -7.00
C ALA A 294 13.74 -15.70 -6.80
N VAL A 295 13.73 -16.80 -6.08
CA VAL A 295 14.91 -17.65 -5.91
C VAL A 295 15.16 -18.52 -7.16
N ALA A 296 14.10 -18.95 -7.84
CA ALA A 296 14.18 -19.83 -9.01
C ALA A 296 14.39 -19.06 -10.33
N ILE A 297 13.80 -17.89 -10.47
CA ILE A 297 13.83 -17.09 -11.70
C ILE A 297 14.89 -16.00 -11.59
N ALA A 298 15.99 -16.14 -12.31
CA ALA A 298 17.09 -15.18 -12.29
C ALA A 298 16.72 -13.81 -12.92
N SER A 299 15.96 -13.82 -14.03
CA SER A 299 15.51 -12.58 -14.69
C SER A 299 14.40 -11.90 -13.91
N ARG A 300 14.63 -10.66 -13.50
CA ARG A 300 13.62 -9.85 -12.77
C ARG A 300 12.45 -9.47 -13.67
N ARG A 301 12.70 -9.24 -14.94
CA ARG A 301 11.64 -9.01 -15.92
C ARG A 301 10.72 -10.22 -16.09
N ALA A 302 11.32 -11.41 -16.22
CA ALA A 302 10.56 -12.65 -16.33
C ALA A 302 9.71 -12.90 -15.08
N LEU A 303 10.30 -12.74 -13.89
CA LEU A 303 9.59 -12.88 -12.61
C LEU A 303 8.35 -11.96 -12.53
N LEU A 304 8.51 -10.69 -12.88
CA LEU A 304 7.39 -9.73 -12.83
C LEU A 304 6.28 -10.09 -13.83
N ARG A 305 6.66 -10.53 -15.04
CA ARG A 305 5.71 -10.92 -16.10
C ARG A 305 4.87 -12.13 -15.75
N VAL A 306 5.36 -13.05 -14.90
CA VAL A 306 4.57 -14.19 -14.40
C VAL A 306 3.25 -13.70 -13.77
N PHE A 307 3.26 -12.53 -13.12
CA PHE A 307 2.08 -11.93 -12.50
C PHE A 307 1.36 -10.94 -13.43
N GLN A 308 2.09 -10.23 -14.27
CA GLN A 308 1.50 -9.21 -15.14
C GLN A 308 0.73 -9.81 -16.32
N VAL A 309 1.26 -10.85 -16.97
CA VAL A 309 0.61 -11.44 -18.16
C VAL A 309 -0.78 -11.98 -17.85
N PRO A 310 -0.98 -12.87 -16.84
CA PRO A 310 -2.33 -13.28 -16.49
C PRO A 310 -3.15 -12.12 -15.92
N GLY A 311 -2.52 -11.15 -15.25
CA GLY A 311 -3.19 -9.98 -14.68
C GLY A 311 -3.88 -9.08 -15.70
N VAL A 312 -3.29 -8.91 -16.88
CA VAL A 312 -3.90 -8.13 -17.98
C VAL A 312 -5.29 -8.66 -18.36
N LEU A 313 -5.50 -9.97 -18.27
CA LEU A 313 -6.75 -10.61 -18.66
C LEU A 313 -7.68 -10.82 -17.46
N LEU A 314 -7.17 -11.43 -16.39
CA LEU A 314 -8.01 -11.90 -15.30
C LEU A 314 -8.51 -10.76 -14.40
N VAL A 315 -7.69 -9.76 -14.10
CA VAL A 315 -8.12 -8.70 -13.18
C VAL A 315 -9.24 -7.83 -13.78
N PRO A 316 -9.14 -7.34 -15.03
CA PRO A 316 -10.27 -6.64 -15.66
C PRO A 316 -11.53 -7.50 -15.75
N LEU A 317 -11.38 -8.80 -16.06
CA LEU A 317 -12.51 -9.71 -16.18
C LEU A 317 -13.27 -9.87 -14.86
N VAL A 318 -12.58 -9.92 -13.72
CA VAL A 318 -13.20 -10.00 -12.38
C VAL A 318 -14.13 -8.82 -12.13
N PHE A 319 -13.71 -7.60 -12.50
CA PHE A 319 -14.54 -6.41 -12.31
C PHE A 319 -15.61 -6.25 -13.37
N ALA A 320 -15.41 -6.72 -14.60
CA ALA A 320 -16.38 -6.64 -15.67
C ALA A 320 -17.54 -7.64 -15.51
N PHE A 321 -17.31 -8.79 -14.88
CA PHE A 321 -18.31 -9.86 -14.82
C PHE A 321 -18.69 -10.25 -13.39
N PRO A 322 -17.88 -10.91 -12.55
CA PRO A 322 -18.32 -11.32 -11.21
C PRO A 322 -18.73 -10.14 -10.32
N ALA A 323 -18.00 -9.03 -10.37
CA ALA A 323 -18.28 -7.85 -9.54
C ALA A 323 -19.60 -7.14 -9.87
N THR A 324 -20.25 -7.51 -10.96
CA THR A 324 -21.55 -6.95 -11.38
C THR A 324 -22.74 -7.88 -11.13
N GLN A 325 -22.51 -9.17 -10.87
CA GLN A 325 -23.56 -10.18 -10.93
C GLN A 325 -23.56 -11.21 -9.80
N ASP A 326 -22.39 -11.68 -9.31
CA ASP A 326 -22.29 -12.88 -8.48
C ASP A 326 -21.25 -12.72 -7.38
N LEU A 327 -21.67 -12.78 -6.13
CA LEU A 327 -20.80 -12.66 -4.96
C LEU A 327 -19.86 -13.86 -4.80
N GLY A 328 -20.31 -15.07 -5.14
CA GLY A 328 -19.52 -16.29 -5.03
C GLY A 328 -18.34 -16.29 -6.00
N LEU A 329 -18.62 -16.01 -7.28
CA LEU A 329 -17.60 -15.84 -8.31
C LEU A 329 -16.69 -14.64 -8.03
N LEU A 330 -17.24 -13.55 -7.47
CA LEU A 330 -16.42 -12.39 -7.06
C LEU A 330 -15.39 -12.78 -6.02
N LYS A 331 -15.74 -13.57 -5.01
CA LYS A 331 -14.78 -14.02 -3.99
C LYS A 331 -13.60 -14.80 -4.61
N TRP A 332 -13.88 -15.72 -5.53
CA TRP A 332 -12.82 -16.43 -6.24
C TRP A 332 -12.00 -15.52 -7.15
N GLY A 333 -12.68 -14.67 -7.91
CA GLY A 333 -12.01 -13.70 -8.81
C GLY A 333 -11.13 -12.73 -8.05
N ILE A 334 -11.59 -12.20 -6.90
CA ILE A 334 -10.83 -11.22 -6.13
C ILE A 334 -9.65 -11.86 -5.38
N PHE A 335 -9.73 -13.14 -5.03
CA PHE A 335 -8.56 -13.89 -4.57
C PHE A 335 -7.46 -13.88 -5.63
N VAL A 336 -7.81 -14.20 -6.89
CA VAL A 336 -6.87 -14.20 -8.03
C VAL A 336 -6.37 -12.79 -8.32
N ALA A 337 -7.24 -11.78 -8.30
CA ALA A 337 -6.85 -10.39 -8.50
C ALA A 337 -5.87 -9.92 -7.40
N GLY A 338 -6.13 -10.27 -6.15
CA GLY A 338 -5.23 -10.02 -5.02
C GLY A 338 -3.88 -10.70 -5.22
N LEU A 339 -3.88 -11.98 -5.58
CA LEU A 339 -2.66 -12.75 -5.85
C LEU A 339 -1.78 -12.08 -6.91
N LEU A 340 -2.36 -11.70 -8.03
CA LEU A 340 -1.62 -11.15 -9.17
C LEU A 340 -1.16 -9.69 -8.94
N THR A 341 -1.95 -8.90 -8.19
CA THR A 341 -1.67 -7.47 -7.98
C THR A 341 -0.71 -7.28 -6.80
N VAL A 342 -1.02 -7.89 -5.66
CA VAL A 342 -0.29 -7.63 -4.41
C VAL A 342 1.12 -8.24 -4.43
N ALA A 343 1.33 -9.34 -5.15
CA ALA A 343 2.66 -9.91 -5.39
C ALA A 343 3.64 -8.87 -5.94
N GLN A 344 3.20 -7.99 -6.85
CA GLN A 344 4.05 -6.99 -7.48
C GLN A 344 4.65 -5.98 -6.49
N PHE A 345 3.99 -5.73 -5.35
CA PHE A 345 4.55 -4.83 -4.32
C PHE A 345 5.82 -5.42 -3.67
N SER A 346 5.85 -6.72 -3.40
CA SER A 346 7.03 -7.40 -2.87
C SER A 346 8.17 -7.47 -3.89
N PHE A 347 7.87 -7.45 -5.18
CA PHE A 347 8.87 -7.35 -6.23
C PHE A 347 9.69 -6.06 -6.11
N TRP A 348 9.04 -4.92 -5.90
CA TRP A 348 9.70 -3.63 -5.86
C TRP A 348 10.68 -3.50 -4.69
N GLY A 349 10.34 -3.97 -3.52
CA GLY A 349 11.24 -3.95 -2.37
C GLY A 349 12.47 -4.83 -2.55
N ASN A 350 12.41 -5.86 -3.39
CA ASN A 350 13.57 -6.68 -3.74
C ASN A 350 14.39 -6.10 -4.91
N TYR A 351 13.74 -5.39 -5.83
CA TYR A 351 14.36 -4.86 -7.03
C TYR A 351 15.07 -3.51 -6.81
N LEU A 352 14.40 -2.54 -6.16
CA LEU A 352 14.87 -1.16 -6.07
C LEU A 352 16.25 -1.01 -5.40
N PRO A 353 16.57 -1.71 -4.28
CA PRO A 353 17.90 -1.61 -3.68
C PRO A 353 19.04 -2.03 -4.59
N ARG A 354 18.78 -2.80 -5.64
CA ARG A 354 19.78 -3.32 -6.58
C ARG A 354 20.13 -2.39 -7.74
N VAL A 355 19.34 -1.35 -7.92
CA VAL A 355 19.49 -0.44 -9.08
C VAL A 355 19.97 0.95 -8.71
N TYR A 356 20.05 1.25 -7.40
CA TYR A 356 20.58 2.53 -6.90
C TYR A 356 21.79 2.33 -5.98
N PRO A 357 22.83 3.18 -6.09
CA PRO A 357 23.99 3.15 -5.20
C PRO A 357 23.59 3.59 -3.78
N LEU A 358 24.44 3.26 -2.80
CA LEU A 358 24.17 3.45 -1.37
C LEU A 358 23.67 4.86 -1.01
N HIS A 359 24.30 5.91 -1.58
CA HIS A 359 23.96 7.32 -1.29
C HIS A 359 22.68 7.82 -1.94
N LEU A 360 22.14 7.08 -2.93
CA LEU A 360 20.88 7.39 -3.62
C LEU A 360 19.78 6.35 -3.36
N ARG A 361 20.08 5.29 -2.61
CA ARG A 361 19.16 4.15 -2.45
C ARG A 361 17.83 4.58 -1.86
N GLY A 362 17.85 5.21 -0.70
CA GLY A 362 16.62 5.72 -0.07
C GLY A 362 15.93 6.78 -0.92
N THR A 363 16.68 7.69 -1.54
CA THR A 363 16.11 8.74 -2.41
C THR A 363 15.48 8.16 -3.69
N GLY A 364 16.16 7.20 -4.34
CA GLY A 364 15.66 6.55 -5.56
C GLY A 364 14.45 5.63 -5.28
N GLU A 365 14.52 4.85 -4.21
CA GLU A 365 13.38 4.04 -3.75
C GLU A 365 12.19 4.92 -3.41
N SER A 366 12.41 6.02 -2.68
CA SER A 366 11.38 6.98 -2.34
C SER A 366 10.75 7.62 -3.57
N PHE A 367 11.56 7.98 -4.57
CA PHE A 367 11.01 8.56 -5.79
C PHE A 367 10.08 7.56 -6.50
N ALA A 368 10.49 6.32 -6.69
CA ALA A 368 9.67 5.30 -7.33
C ALA A 368 8.41 4.97 -6.49
N ALA A 369 8.56 4.72 -5.18
CA ALA A 369 7.47 4.29 -4.33
C ALA A 369 6.49 5.42 -3.99
N ASN A 370 6.98 6.61 -3.63
CA ASN A 370 6.13 7.69 -3.15
C ASN A 370 5.58 8.55 -4.30
N ILE A 371 6.40 8.96 -5.25
CA ILE A 371 5.92 9.71 -6.43
C ILE A 371 5.19 8.75 -7.38
N GLY A 372 5.81 7.64 -7.77
CA GLY A 372 5.21 6.68 -8.69
C GLY A 372 4.02 5.96 -8.08
N GLY A 373 4.24 5.22 -6.99
CA GLY A 373 3.21 4.39 -6.37
C GLY A 373 2.13 5.21 -5.67
N ARG A 374 2.52 5.86 -4.58
CA ARG A 374 1.55 6.45 -3.65
C ARG A 374 0.92 7.73 -4.16
N MET A 375 1.62 8.57 -4.89
CA MET A 375 1.04 9.79 -5.46
C MET A 375 0.34 9.50 -6.80
N LEU A 376 1.06 9.02 -7.81
CA LEU A 376 0.49 8.80 -9.14
C LEU A 376 -0.42 7.56 -9.17
N GLY A 377 0.02 6.43 -8.60
CA GLY A 377 -0.75 5.18 -8.63
C GLY A 377 -2.03 5.25 -7.82
N THR A 378 -2.02 5.87 -6.63
CA THR A 378 -3.23 6.07 -5.83
C THR A 378 -4.24 7.01 -6.52
N SER A 379 -3.76 7.94 -7.35
CA SER A 379 -4.62 8.83 -8.15
C SER A 379 -5.46 8.08 -9.19
N ALA A 380 -5.16 6.82 -9.49
CA ALA A 380 -6.00 5.97 -10.32
C ALA A 380 -7.41 5.75 -9.73
N ALA A 381 -7.56 5.87 -8.40
CA ALA A 381 -8.87 5.85 -7.77
C ALA A 381 -9.77 6.99 -8.27
N LEU A 382 -9.21 8.20 -8.42
CA LEU A 382 -9.94 9.34 -8.99
C LEU A 382 -10.30 9.10 -10.46
N LEU A 383 -9.37 8.55 -11.26
CA LEU A 383 -9.65 8.19 -12.65
C LEU A 383 -10.83 7.22 -12.74
N THR A 384 -10.86 6.20 -11.89
CA THR A 384 -11.95 5.21 -11.86
C THR A 384 -13.29 5.86 -11.54
N THR A 385 -13.34 6.76 -10.56
CA THR A 385 -14.60 7.41 -10.19
C THR A 385 -15.11 8.39 -11.24
N GLN A 386 -14.23 9.10 -11.93
CA GLN A 386 -14.59 9.96 -13.05
C GLN A 386 -15.07 9.13 -14.24
N LEU A 387 -14.36 8.06 -14.56
CA LEU A 387 -14.73 7.15 -15.66
C LEU A 387 -16.09 6.48 -15.38
N ALA A 388 -16.40 6.14 -14.12
CA ALA A 388 -17.66 5.53 -13.74
C ALA A 388 -18.90 6.37 -14.09
N GLN A 389 -18.76 7.71 -14.19
CA GLN A 389 -19.84 8.59 -14.61
C GLN A 389 -20.23 8.39 -16.08
N GLN A 390 -19.32 7.89 -16.89
CA GLN A 390 -19.51 7.67 -18.34
C GLN A 390 -19.76 6.20 -18.68
N MET A 391 -19.62 5.27 -17.71
CA MET A 391 -19.80 3.86 -17.95
C MET A 391 -21.29 3.46 -18.02
N PRO A 392 -21.63 2.50 -18.88
CA PRO A 392 -22.97 1.92 -18.90
C PRO A 392 -23.25 1.15 -17.60
N GLY A 393 -24.49 1.11 -17.17
CA GLY A 393 -24.91 0.31 -16.01
C GLY A 393 -26.14 0.87 -15.31
N ALA A 394 -27.00 -0.03 -14.85
CA ALA A 394 -28.25 0.31 -14.19
C ALA A 394 -28.05 0.93 -12.79
N THR A 395 -26.94 0.62 -12.14
CA THR A 395 -26.63 1.11 -10.79
C THR A 395 -25.25 1.77 -10.73
N PRO A 396 -25.00 2.69 -9.77
CA PRO A 396 -23.68 3.27 -9.56
C PRO A 396 -22.59 2.23 -9.29
N ALA A 397 -22.90 1.14 -8.60
CA ALA A 397 -21.99 0.05 -8.31
C ALA A 397 -21.51 -0.68 -9.58
N VAL A 398 -22.46 -0.97 -10.50
CA VAL A 398 -22.13 -1.60 -11.80
C VAL A 398 -21.28 -0.69 -12.66
N ARG A 399 -21.62 0.61 -12.73
CA ARG A 399 -20.81 1.59 -13.47
C ARG A 399 -19.39 1.70 -12.90
N LEU A 400 -19.27 1.68 -11.57
CA LEU A 400 -17.99 1.71 -10.89
C LEU A 400 -17.18 0.43 -11.17
N ALA A 401 -17.81 -0.73 -11.20
CA ALA A 401 -17.16 -1.99 -11.53
C ALA A 401 -16.60 -2.00 -12.96
N TYR A 402 -17.38 -1.53 -13.95
CA TYR A 402 -16.87 -1.40 -15.32
C TYR A 402 -15.73 -0.38 -15.46
N ALA A 403 -15.81 0.72 -14.74
CA ALA A 403 -14.71 1.68 -14.70
C ALA A 403 -13.44 1.07 -14.08
N ALA A 404 -13.59 0.30 -12.99
CA ALA A 404 -12.50 -0.44 -12.35
C ALA A 404 -11.88 -1.46 -13.31
N ALA A 405 -12.69 -2.17 -14.09
CA ALA A 405 -12.21 -3.08 -15.14
C ALA A 405 -11.38 -2.35 -16.20
N GLY A 406 -11.87 -1.21 -16.69
CA GLY A 406 -11.16 -0.39 -17.69
C GLY A 406 -9.82 0.14 -17.17
N VAL A 407 -9.80 0.67 -15.94
CA VAL A 407 -8.56 1.15 -15.31
C VAL A 407 -7.60 0.00 -15.03
N ALA A 408 -8.08 -1.16 -14.56
CA ALA A 408 -7.24 -2.34 -14.38
C ALA A 408 -6.57 -2.77 -15.70
N LEU A 409 -7.33 -2.83 -16.78
CA LEU A 409 -6.78 -3.14 -18.11
C LEU A 409 -5.70 -2.14 -18.53
N LEU A 410 -5.97 -0.85 -18.39
CA LEU A 410 -5.02 0.22 -18.74
C LEU A 410 -3.69 0.07 -17.97
N VAL A 411 -3.76 -0.05 -16.66
CA VAL A 411 -2.54 -0.06 -15.81
C VAL A 411 -1.76 -1.38 -15.96
N TYR A 412 -2.44 -2.51 -16.12
CA TYR A 412 -1.76 -3.79 -16.37
C TYR A 412 -1.11 -3.84 -17.75
N ALA A 413 -1.79 -3.38 -18.80
CA ALA A 413 -1.23 -3.32 -20.14
C ALA A 413 -0.03 -2.35 -20.20
N SER A 414 -0.15 -1.18 -19.59
CA SER A 414 0.94 -0.20 -19.48
C SER A 414 2.12 -0.78 -18.68
N GLY A 415 1.87 -1.42 -17.54
CA GLY A 415 2.90 -2.06 -16.71
C GLY A 415 3.63 -3.18 -17.46
N LEU A 416 2.89 -4.01 -18.19
CA LEU A 416 3.48 -5.06 -19.02
C LEU A 416 4.34 -4.47 -20.15
N ALA A 417 3.87 -3.45 -20.86
CA ALA A 417 4.64 -2.75 -21.87
C ALA A 417 5.93 -2.14 -21.31
N LEU A 418 5.85 -1.44 -20.18
CA LEU A 418 7.00 -0.87 -19.49
C LEU A 418 7.99 -1.93 -18.99
N SER A 419 7.54 -3.16 -18.71
CA SER A 419 8.42 -4.25 -18.26
C SER A 419 9.52 -4.59 -19.30
N PHE A 420 9.31 -4.31 -20.58
CA PHE A 420 10.34 -4.46 -21.62
C PHE A 420 11.47 -3.43 -21.50
N ALA A 421 11.16 -2.26 -20.92
CA ALA A 421 12.13 -1.20 -20.68
C ALA A 421 12.81 -1.29 -19.31
N LEU A 422 12.34 -2.15 -18.39
CA LEU A 422 12.88 -2.29 -17.03
C LEU A 422 14.35 -2.76 -17.10
N PRO A 423 15.32 -2.06 -16.49
CA PRO A 423 16.70 -2.52 -16.45
C PRO A 423 16.85 -3.83 -15.69
N GLU A 424 17.65 -4.77 -16.18
CA GLU A 424 18.07 -5.93 -15.40
C GLU A 424 19.26 -5.57 -14.52
N PRO A 425 19.25 -5.87 -13.21
CA PRO A 425 20.41 -5.65 -12.36
C PRO A 425 21.61 -6.47 -12.87
N LYS A 426 22.72 -5.80 -13.16
CA LYS A 426 23.92 -6.45 -13.75
C LYS A 426 24.68 -7.33 -12.76
N ARG A 427 24.52 -7.09 -11.44
CA ARG A 427 25.21 -7.80 -10.36
C ARG A 427 24.20 -8.27 -9.31
N GLN A 428 24.53 -9.37 -8.64
CA GLN A 428 23.76 -9.84 -7.47
C GLN A 428 24.09 -9.02 -6.21
N GLU A 429 25.23 -8.34 -6.19
CA GLU A 429 25.65 -7.45 -5.11
C GLU A 429 24.96 -6.08 -5.21
N LEU A 430 24.80 -5.44 -4.06
CA LEU A 430 24.26 -4.07 -4.04
C LEU A 430 25.29 -3.09 -4.60
N PRO A 431 24.88 -2.12 -5.44
CA PRO A 431 25.76 -1.03 -5.88
C PRO A 431 26.26 -0.22 -4.67
N GLU A 432 27.53 0.07 -4.64
CA GLU A 432 28.16 0.91 -3.61
C GLU A 432 27.93 2.41 -3.83
#